data_920968186900d93a7f0f23e7c0ab2576
#
_entry.id   920968186900d93a7f0f23e7c0ab2576
#
_cell.length_a   1.000
_cell.length_b   1.000
_cell.length_c   1.000
_cell.angle_alpha   90.00
_cell.angle_beta   90.00
_cell.angle_gamma   90.00
#
_symmetry.space_group_name_H-M   'P 1'
#
loop_
_entity.id
_entity.type
_entity.pdbx_description
1 polymer ?
#
loop_
_entity_poly.entity_id
_entity_poly.type
_entity_poly.pdbx_seq_one_letter_code
_entity_poly.pdbx_strand_id
1 'polypeptide(L)'
;MISTLSQRLREHLAAVYGDAVSDGALDRWVDQLLNAAQLSAAQSPPPAHRNLWDETDVAVITYGDSLLHGEEAPLKTLHGFLTQRLGALVSWVHVLPFHPWTSDDGFAVLDYSSVNEALGTWSDITRLGVDYRLMADLVLNHCSSRSAWFENFRKGETPGDDYFFSPDATFDTSHVVRPRTSPLLNDVATQQGERAVWCTFSPDQVDFNFANPAVVVE
;
A
#
# COMPACT_ATOMS: atom_id res chain seq x y z
N MET A 1 8.40 31.96 -4.32
CA MET A 1 8.75 30.95 -5.36
C MET A 1 7.95 29.69 -5.07
N ILE A 2 7.30 29.14 -6.08
CA ILE A 2 6.62 27.83 -5.93
C ILE A 2 7.74 26.79 -5.93
N SER A 3 7.85 26.01 -4.84
CA SER A 3 8.84 24.94 -4.74
C SER A 3 8.54 23.86 -5.80
N THR A 4 9.59 23.32 -6.42
CA THR A 4 9.45 22.19 -7.36
C THR A 4 8.96 20.93 -6.62
N LEU A 5 8.44 19.96 -7.36
CA LEU A 5 8.03 18.67 -6.78
C LEU A 5 9.20 18.00 -6.04
N SER A 6 10.40 18.00 -6.63
CA SER A 6 11.62 17.46 -6.01
C SER A 6 11.95 18.17 -4.68
N GLN A 7 11.85 19.50 -4.64
CA GLN A 7 12.11 20.24 -3.40
C GLN A 7 11.11 19.89 -2.30
N ARG A 8 9.82 19.82 -2.62
CA ARG A 8 8.78 19.41 -1.66
C ARG A 8 8.99 18.00 -1.15
N LEU A 9 9.29 17.05 -2.04
CA LEU A 9 9.55 15.66 -1.66
C LEU A 9 10.78 15.59 -0.76
N ARG A 10 11.87 16.30 -1.10
CA ARG A 10 13.06 16.39 -0.28
C ARG A 10 12.78 16.97 1.12
N GLU A 11 11.97 18.03 1.21
CA GLU A 11 11.56 18.64 2.48
C GLU A 11 10.80 17.64 3.36
N HIS A 12 9.88 16.85 2.78
CA HIS A 12 9.15 15.81 3.51
C HIS A 12 10.06 14.68 3.97
N LEU A 13 10.95 14.17 3.11
CA LEU A 13 11.92 13.15 3.48
C LEU A 13 12.88 13.65 4.57
N ALA A 14 13.33 14.90 4.46
CA ALA A 14 14.19 15.50 5.48
C ALA A 14 13.46 15.68 6.83
N ALA A 15 12.16 15.96 6.81
CA ALA A 15 11.37 16.06 8.04
C ALA A 15 11.22 14.70 8.75
N VAL A 16 11.21 13.58 7.99
CA VAL A 16 11.09 12.22 8.53
C VAL A 16 12.45 11.64 8.92
N TYR A 17 13.47 11.83 8.09
CA TYR A 17 14.75 11.10 8.19
C TYR A 17 15.96 12.01 8.44
N GLY A 18 15.80 13.32 8.48
CA GLY A 18 16.87 14.31 8.35
C GLY A 18 18.08 14.09 9.24
N ASP A 19 17.87 13.72 10.50
CA ASP A 19 18.95 13.49 11.45
C ASP A 19 19.65 12.12 11.28
N ALA A 20 19.04 11.20 10.53
CA ALA A 20 19.53 9.83 10.35
C ALA A 20 20.29 9.63 9.03
N VAL A 21 20.23 10.59 8.09
CA VAL A 21 20.75 10.41 6.74
C VAL A 21 21.45 11.66 6.21
N SER A 22 22.41 11.45 5.29
CA SER A 22 23.10 12.55 4.62
C SER A 22 22.22 13.22 3.55
N ASP A 23 22.49 14.50 3.27
CA ASP A 23 21.82 15.23 2.17
C ASP A 23 21.91 14.51 0.83
N GLY A 24 23.05 13.92 0.51
CA GLY A 24 23.22 13.16 -0.73
C GLY A 24 22.40 11.85 -0.78
N ALA A 25 22.01 11.30 0.38
CA ALA A 25 21.07 10.16 0.43
C ALA A 25 19.65 10.64 0.14
N LEU A 26 19.24 11.76 0.72
CA LEU A 26 17.93 12.37 0.47
C LEU A 26 17.74 12.66 -1.03
N ASP A 27 18.74 13.25 -1.67
CA ASP A 27 18.67 13.58 -3.09
C ASP A 27 18.52 12.31 -3.96
N ARG A 28 19.24 11.23 -3.64
CA ARG A 28 19.09 9.94 -4.36
C ARG A 28 17.69 9.35 -4.16
N TRP A 29 17.12 9.41 -2.97
CA TRP A 29 15.77 8.90 -2.73
C TRP A 29 14.70 9.71 -3.44
N VAL A 30 14.84 11.03 -3.49
CA VAL A 30 13.96 11.88 -4.31
C VAL A 30 13.96 11.42 -5.76
N ASP A 31 15.15 11.19 -6.33
CA ASP A 31 15.27 10.73 -7.72
C ASP A 31 14.65 9.32 -7.91
N GLN A 32 14.88 8.40 -6.98
CA GLN A 32 14.33 7.05 -7.02
C GLN A 32 12.79 7.07 -6.96
N LEU A 33 12.22 7.83 -6.02
CA LEU A 33 10.77 7.94 -5.85
C LEU A 33 10.11 8.62 -7.07
N LEU A 34 10.72 9.67 -7.62
CA LEU A 34 10.21 10.31 -8.83
C LEU A 34 10.27 9.37 -10.04
N ASN A 35 11.31 8.56 -10.16
CA ASN A 35 11.43 7.57 -11.22
C ASN A 35 10.42 6.43 -11.05
N ALA A 36 10.27 5.89 -9.83
CA ALA A 36 9.30 4.84 -9.54
C ALA A 36 7.85 5.31 -9.81
N ALA A 37 7.54 6.55 -9.42
CA ALA A 37 6.24 7.17 -9.68
C ALA A 37 6.05 7.61 -11.15
N GLN A 38 7.05 7.43 -12.04
CA GLN A 38 7.06 7.91 -13.42
C GLN A 38 6.82 9.42 -13.55
N LEU A 39 7.22 10.18 -12.53
CA LEU A 39 7.15 11.63 -12.50
C LEU A 39 8.50 12.21 -12.92
N SER A 40 8.53 13.01 -13.99
CA SER A 40 9.75 13.72 -14.34
C SER A 40 10.02 14.87 -13.36
N ALA A 41 11.28 15.17 -13.11
CA ALA A 41 11.69 16.31 -12.28
C ALA A 41 11.20 17.68 -12.81
N ALA A 42 10.80 17.75 -14.08
CA ALA A 42 10.27 18.95 -14.72
C ALA A 42 8.76 19.15 -14.52
N GLN A 43 8.06 18.20 -13.90
CA GLN A 43 6.62 18.37 -13.66
C GLN A 43 6.38 19.38 -12.55
N SER A 44 5.48 20.29 -12.82
CA SER A 44 5.03 21.24 -11.81
C SER A 44 4.34 20.50 -10.67
N PRO A 45 4.54 20.93 -9.41
CA PRO A 45 3.79 20.35 -8.32
C PRO A 45 2.29 20.53 -8.56
N PRO A 46 1.44 19.58 -8.10
CA PRO A 46 0.00 19.77 -8.18
C PRO A 46 -0.40 21.09 -7.50
N PRO A 47 -1.44 21.78 -8.00
CA PRO A 47 -1.88 23.02 -7.40
C PRO A 47 -2.23 22.78 -5.92
N ALA A 48 -1.80 23.73 -5.06
CA ALA A 48 -2.08 23.64 -3.63
C ALA A 48 -3.59 23.62 -3.39
N HIS A 49 -4.05 22.66 -2.61
CA HIS A 49 -5.39 22.56 -2.02
C HIS A 49 -6.52 23.17 -2.86
N ARG A 50 -6.96 22.47 -3.88
CA ARG A 50 -8.28 22.65 -4.46
C ARG A 50 -9.14 21.51 -3.95
N ASN A 51 -10.29 21.84 -3.37
CA ASN A 51 -11.36 20.85 -3.30
C ASN A 51 -11.70 20.47 -4.74
N LEU A 52 -11.41 19.23 -5.10
CA LEU A 52 -11.71 18.69 -6.43
C LEU A 52 -13.04 17.92 -6.41
N TRP A 53 -13.87 18.16 -5.41
CA TRP A 53 -15.15 17.52 -5.19
C TRP A 53 -16.20 18.54 -4.75
N ASP A 54 -17.43 18.26 -5.08
CA ASP A 54 -18.63 19.04 -4.72
C ASP A 54 -19.82 18.10 -4.46
N GLU A 55 -21.01 18.66 -4.29
CA GLU A 55 -22.26 17.93 -4.01
C GLU A 55 -22.71 16.99 -5.13
N THR A 56 -22.11 17.06 -6.30
CA THR A 56 -22.37 16.14 -7.42
C THR A 56 -21.49 14.89 -7.37
N ASP A 57 -20.48 14.88 -6.51
CA ASP A 57 -19.59 13.73 -6.34
C ASP A 57 -20.22 12.68 -5.41
N VAL A 58 -20.49 11.52 -5.97
CA VAL A 58 -21.05 10.36 -5.26
C VAL A 58 -20.07 9.21 -5.37
N ALA A 59 -19.64 8.66 -4.24
CA ALA A 59 -18.72 7.55 -4.17
C ALA A 59 -19.43 6.24 -3.81
N VAL A 60 -19.11 5.16 -4.51
CA VAL A 60 -19.44 3.79 -4.13
C VAL A 60 -18.18 3.12 -3.59
N ILE A 61 -18.29 2.50 -2.42
CA ILE A 61 -17.24 1.66 -1.82
C ILE A 61 -17.72 0.22 -1.94
N THR A 62 -16.89 -0.66 -2.48
CA THR A 62 -17.26 -2.05 -2.73
C THR A 62 -16.03 -2.96 -2.81
N TYR A 63 -16.21 -4.23 -2.47
CA TYR A 63 -15.25 -5.26 -2.86
C TYR A 63 -15.40 -5.60 -4.34
N GLY A 64 -14.33 -6.06 -4.97
CA GLY A 64 -14.32 -6.45 -6.37
C GLY A 64 -15.30 -7.59 -6.71
N ASP A 65 -15.59 -8.46 -5.73
CA ASP A 65 -16.48 -9.62 -5.82
C ASP A 65 -17.84 -9.44 -5.14
N SER A 66 -18.23 -8.22 -4.80
CA SER A 66 -19.56 -7.94 -4.22
C SER A 66 -20.71 -8.35 -5.13
N LEU A 67 -20.43 -8.49 -6.42
CA LEU A 67 -21.40 -8.92 -7.44
C LEU A 67 -20.80 -10.04 -8.29
N LEU A 68 -21.54 -11.14 -8.37
CA LEU A 68 -21.14 -12.30 -9.17
C LEU A 68 -22.17 -12.59 -10.25
N HIS A 69 -21.73 -12.96 -11.45
CA HIS A 69 -22.61 -13.36 -12.53
C HIS A 69 -22.00 -14.51 -13.34
N GLY A 70 -22.49 -15.73 -13.10
CA GLY A 70 -21.96 -16.91 -13.75
C GLY A 70 -20.46 -17.09 -13.53
N GLU A 71 -19.75 -17.29 -14.62
CA GLU A 71 -18.27 -17.45 -14.63
C GLU A 71 -17.55 -16.16 -15.07
N GLU A 72 -18.26 -15.06 -15.16
CA GLU A 72 -17.65 -13.77 -15.53
C GLU A 72 -16.76 -13.26 -14.38
N ALA A 73 -15.60 -12.68 -14.72
CA ALA A 73 -14.72 -12.07 -13.74
C ALA A 73 -15.48 -11.00 -12.90
N PRO A 74 -15.43 -11.07 -11.56
CA PRO A 74 -16.21 -10.19 -10.69
C PRO A 74 -16.04 -8.70 -10.98
N LEU A 75 -14.82 -8.23 -11.22
CA LEU A 75 -14.55 -6.82 -11.57
C LEU A 75 -15.26 -6.39 -12.88
N LYS A 76 -15.40 -7.31 -13.83
CA LYS A 76 -16.13 -7.04 -15.06
C LYS A 76 -17.63 -6.97 -14.82
N THR A 77 -18.17 -7.87 -14.00
CA THR A 77 -19.57 -7.84 -13.55
C THR A 77 -19.87 -6.56 -12.78
N LEU A 78 -18.99 -6.16 -11.85
CA LEU A 78 -19.09 -4.91 -11.11
C LEU A 78 -19.16 -3.70 -12.04
N HIS A 79 -18.22 -3.60 -13.01
CA HIS A 79 -18.21 -2.52 -13.99
C HIS A 79 -19.52 -2.47 -14.81
N GLY A 80 -19.99 -3.62 -15.29
CA GLY A 80 -21.26 -3.72 -16.03
C GLY A 80 -22.47 -3.27 -15.19
N PHE A 81 -22.52 -3.64 -13.93
CA PHE A 81 -23.58 -3.20 -13.00
C PHE A 81 -23.53 -1.68 -12.78
N LEU A 82 -22.35 -1.14 -12.46
CA LEU A 82 -22.18 0.29 -12.21
C LEU A 82 -22.64 1.12 -13.43
N THR A 83 -22.18 0.76 -14.63
CA THR A 83 -22.50 1.50 -15.85
C THR A 83 -23.98 1.39 -16.26
N GLN A 84 -24.58 0.21 -16.10
CA GLN A 84 -25.97 -0.02 -16.55
C GLN A 84 -27.02 0.44 -15.53
N ARG A 85 -26.69 0.40 -14.23
CA ARG A 85 -27.66 0.66 -13.16
C ARG A 85 -27.47 1.99 -12.47
N LEU A 86 -26.24 2.45 -12.33
CA LEU A 86 -25.93 3.69 -11.65
C LEU A 86 -25.48 4.81 -12.60
N GLY A 87 -24.80 4.47 -13.69
CA GLY A 87 -24.41 5.41 -14.73
C GLY A 87 -23.80 6.70 -14.17
N ALA A 88 -24.35 7.83 -14.57
CA ALA A 88 -23.89 9.15 -14.16
C ALA A 88 -24.28 9.55 -12.71
N LEU A 89 -24.98 8.69 -11.98
CA LEU A 89 -25.31 8.96 -10.56
C LEU A 89 -24.09 8.78 -9.64
N VAL A 90 -23.08 8.07 -10.10
CA VAL A 90 -21.85 7.78 -9.37
C VAL A 90 -20.66 8.34 -10.12
N SER A 91 -19.84 9.12 -9.46
CA SER A 91 -18.62 9.73 -10.02
C SER A 91 -17.34 9.05 -9.55
N TRP A 92 -17.35 8.35 -8.39
CA TRP A 92 -16.22 7.68 -7.80
C TRP A 92 -16.53 6.22 -7.49
N VAL A 93 -15.53 5.37 -7.67
CA VAL A 93 -15.60 3.97 -7.22
C VAL A 93 -14.34 3.67 -6.39
N HIS A 94 -14.57 3.34 -5.13
CA HIS A 94 -13.53 2.79 -4.27
C HIS A 94 -13.62 1.26 -4.30
N VAL A 95 -12.69 0.63 -4.96
CA VAL A 95 -12.54 -0.83 -4.92
C VAL A 95 -11.61 -1.16 -3.76
N LEU A 96 -12.16 -1.84 -2.73
CA LEU A 96 -11.42 -2.34 -1.58
C LEU A 96 -10.32 -3.31 -2.05
N PRO A 97 -9.33 -3.69 -1.22
CA PRO A 97 -8.09 -4.29 -1.70
C PRO A 97 -8.32 -5.42 -2.71
N PHE A 98 -7.79 -5.23 -3.90
CA PHE A 98 -7.98 -6.14 -5.04
C PHE A 98 -6.69 -6.89 -5.44
N HIS A 99 -5.61 -6.68 -4.72
CA HIS A 99 -4.36 -7.43 -4.90
C HIS A 99 -4.49 -8.88 -4.40
N PRO A 100 -3.61 -9.81 -4.77
CA PRO A 100 -3.52 -11.11 -4.13
C PRO A 100 -3.29 -10.97 -2.62
N TRP A 101 -3.99 -11.76 -1.81
CA TRP A 101 -3.97 -11.66 -0.36
C TRP A 101 -4.11 -13.03 0.31
N THR A 102 -3.87 -13.10 1.60
CA THR A 102 -3.98 -14.34 2.39
C THR A 102 -5.09 -14.31 3.42
N SER A 103 -5.43 -13.13 3.94
CA SER A 103 -6.46 -12.96 4.97
C SER A 103 -6.97 -11.53 5.04
N ASP A 104 -7.92 -11.28 5.96
CA ASP A 104 -8.47 -9.97 6.28
C ASP A 104 -9.10 -9.26 5.07
N ASP A 105 -9.83 -10.04 4.24
CA ASP A 105 -10.59 -9.55 3.08
C ASP A 105 -9.79 -8.64 2.13
N GLY A 106 -8.51 -8.99 1.92
CA GLY A 106 -7.62 -8.25 1.02
C GLY A 106 -6.54 -7.44 1.73
N PHE A 107 -6.67 -7.17 3.04
CA PHE A 107 -5.71 -6.33 3.75
C PHE A 107 -4.41 -7.04 4.16
N ALA A 108 -4.30 -8.36 4.04
CA ALA A 108 -3.03 -9.08 4.14
C ALA A 108 -2.44 -9.32 2.74
N VAL A 109 -1.88 -8.29 2.13
CA VAL A 109 -1.43 -8.28 0.73
C VAL A 109 -0.23 -9.20 0.51
N LEU A 110 -0.31 -10.07 -0.49
CA LEU A 110 0.79 -10.94 -0.92
C LEU A 110 1.71 -10.27 -1.94
N ASP A 111 1.11 -9.56 -2.90
CA ASP A 111 1.79 -8.97 -4.04
C ASP A 111 1.06 -7.69 -4.46
N TYR A 112 1.74 -6.57 -4.41
CA TYR A 112 1.21 -5.25 -4.77
C TYR A 112 1.25 -4.97 -6.27
N SER A 113 1.89 -5.82 -7.05
CA SER A 113 2.09 -5.61 -8.50
C SER A 113 1.00 -6.23 -9.37
N SER A 114 0.22 -7.16 -8.84
CA SER A 114 -0.82 -7.88 -9.59
C SER A 114 -2.22 -7.69 -9.02
N VAL A 115 -3.23 -8.00 -9.82
CA VAL A 115 -4.63 -8.11 -9.40
C VAL A 115 -4.90 -9.56 -9.04
N ASN A 116 -5.68 -9.80 -7.99
CA ASN A 116 -6.11 -11.14 -7.62
C ASN A 116 -6.87 -11.79 -8.78
N GLU A 117 -6.36 -12.93 -9.26
CA GLU A 117 -6.90 -13.64 -10.43
C GLU A 117 -8.38 -14.02 -10.28
N ALA A 118 -8.84 -14.26 -9.03
CA ALA A 118 -10.23 -14.54 -8.75
C ALA A 118 -11.15 -13.32 -8.97
N LEU A 119 -10.62 -12.11 -8.96
CA LEU A 119 -11.37 -10.87 -9.19
C LEU A 119 -11.33 -10.44 -10.65
N GLY A 120 -10.20 -10.60 -11.32
CA GLY A 120 -9.98 -10.16 -12.69
C GLY A 120 -8.54 -9.77 -12.97
N THR A 121 -8.35 -8.72 -13.75
CA THR A 121 -7.05 -8.28 -14.27
C THR A 121 -6.88 -6.78 -14.16
N TRP A 122 -5.66 -6.28 -14.37
CA TRP A 122 -5.39 -4.85 -14.50
C TRP A 122 -6.23 -4.17 -15.60
N SER A 123 -6.61 -4.91 -16.66
CA SER A 123 -7.48 -4.37 -17.71
C SER A 123 -8.88 -4.06 -17.17
N ASP A 124 -9.38 -4.81 -16.20
CA ASP A 124 -10.70 -4.57 -15.58
C ASP A 124 -10.63 -3.36 -14.64
N ILE A 125 -9.56 -3.22 -13.86
CA ILE A 125 -9.29 -2.02 -13.04
C ILE A 125 -9.15 -0.78 -13.92
N THR A 126 -8.39 -0.86 -15.02
CA THR A 126 -8.23 0.25 -15.96
C THR A 126 -9.56 0.66 -16.56
N ARG A 127 -10.42 -0.31 -16.91
CA ARG A 127 -11.76 -0.04 -17.45
C ARG A 127 -12.65 0.72 -16.46
N LEU A 128 -12.62 0.35 -15.19
CA LEU A 128 -13.30 1.12 -14.13
C LEU A 128 -12.77 2.56 -14.08
N GLY A 129 -11.45 2.75 -14.17
CA GLY A 129 -10.81 4.07 -14.15
C GLY A 129 -11.08 4.94 -15.39
N VAL A 130 -11.57 4.36 -16.51
CA VAL A 130 -11.99 5.14 -17.67
C VAL A 130 -13.36 5.82 -17.44
N ASP A 131 -14.29 5.11 -16.77
CA ASP A 131 -15.65 5.58 -16.60
C ASP A 131 -15.88 6.31 -15.27
N TYR A 132 -15.05 6.02 -14.26
CA TYR A 132 -15.18 6.55 -12.89
C TYR A 132 -13.82 7.06 -12.39
N ARG A 133 -13.84 7.99 -11.43
CA ARG A 133 -12.67 8.29 -10.63
C ARG A 133 -12.42 7.10 -9.70
N LEU A 134 -11.30 6.43 -9.88
CA LEU A 134 -10.97 5.23 -9.12
C LEU A 134 -10.24 5.60 -7.84
N MET A 135 -10.67 5.00 -6.73
CA MET A 135 -9.98 4.98 -5.45
C MET A 135 -9.57 3.54 -5.12
N ALA A 136 -8.39 3.37 -4.63
CA ALA A 136 -7.87 2.09 -4.16
C ALA A 136 -7.21 2.25 -2.79
N ASP A 137 -7.22 1.19 -1.99
CA ASP A 137 -6.47 1.17 -0.73
C ASP A 137 -4.98 1.06 -1.00
N LEU A 138 -4.21 1.88 -0.30
CA LEU A 138 -2.78 1.74 -0.20
C LEU A 138 -2.43 1.10 1.15
N VAL A 139 -2.34 -0.23 1.19
CA VAL A 139 -2.00 -0.99 2.39
C VAL A 139 -0.49 -0.92 2.61
N LEU A 140 -0.01 0.18 3.20
CA LEU A 140 1.42 0.42 3.35
C LEU A 140 1.97 0.14 4.76
N ASN A 141 1.12 -0.15 5.75
CA ASN A 141 1.61 -0.45 7.10
C ASN A 141 2.25 -1.83 7.21
N HIS A 142 1.73 -2.81 6.49
CA HIS A 142 2.06 -4.22 6.60
C HIS A 142 1.80 -4.96 5.29
N CYS A 143 2.34 -6.16 5.18
CA CYS A 143 1.93 -7.13 4.15
C CYS A 143 1.67 -8.51 4.77
N SER A 144 1.25 -9.45 3.94
CA SER A 144 1.08 -10.84 4.35
C SER A 144 2.40 -11.47 4.84
N SER A 145 2.31 -12.24 5.91
CA SER A 145 3.40 -13.11 6.38
C SER A 145 3.84 -14.17 5.36
N ARG A 146 3.15 -14.27 4.23
CA ARG A 146 3.47 -15.16 3.09
C ARG A 146 3.93 -14.38 1.85
N SER A 147 4.12 -13.06 1.96
CA SER A 147 4.68 -12.26 0.87
C SER A 147 6.10 -12.70 0.51
N ALA A 148 6.52 -12.47 -0.72
CA ALA A 148 7.87 -12.76 -1.17
C ALA A 148 8.92 -12.01 -0.33
N TRP A 149 8.62 -10.76 0.06
CA TRP A 149 9.50 -9.97 0.93
C TRP A 149 9.67 -10.59 2.31
N PHE A 150 8.59 -11.11 2.91
CA PHE A 150 8.70 -11.73 4.23
C PHE A 150 9.38 -13.11 4.18
N GLU A 151 9.19 -13.87 3.11
CA GLU A 151 9.97 -15.09 2.87
C GLU A 151 11.46 -14.79 2.71
N ASN A 152 11.82 -13.69 2.03
CA ASN A 152 13.19 -13.22 1.92
C ASN A 152 13.75 -12.76 3.29
N PHE A 153 12.95 -12.07 4.11
CA PHE A 153 13.32 -11.74 5.49
C PHE A 153 13.69 -12.99 6.29
N ARG A 154 12.88 -14.03 6.20
CA ARG A 154 13.15 -15.32 6.89
C ARG A 154 14.44 -16.00 6.41
N LYS A 155 14.78 -15.82 5.15
CA LYS A 155 16.01 -16.38 4.52
C LYS A 155 17.20 -15.45 4.62
N GLY A 156 17.04 -14.18 5.00
CA GLY A 156 18.09 -13.17 4.94
C GLY A 156 18.48 -12.82 3.51
N GLU A 157 17.52 -12.80 2.58
CA GLU A 157 17.71 -12.52 1.16
C GLU A 157 17.11 -11.17 0.78
N THR A 158 17.78 -10.40 -0.08
CA THR A 158 17.28 -9.13 -0.66
C THR A 158 16.44 -9.39 -1.91
N PRO A 159 15.40 -8.57 -2.14
CA PRO A 159 14.83 -7.55 -1.27
C PRO A 159 13.97 -8.17 -0.16
N GLY A 160 13.93 -7.52 1.02
CA GLY A 160 13.03 -7.93 2.11
C GLY A 160 13.71 -8.27 3.43
N ASP A 161 15.00 -8.60 3.43
CA ASP A 161 15.76 -9.05 4.60
C ASP A 161 15.77 -8.05 5.77
N ASP A 162 15.54 -6.75 5.50
CA ASP A 162 15.49 -5.66 6.47
C ASP A 162 14.21 -4.81 6.38
N TYR A 163 13.18 -5.29 5.67
CA TYR A 163 11.95 -4.53 5.45
C TYR A 163 10.97 -4.55 6.62
N PHE A 164 11.11 -5.48 7.57
CA PHE A 164 10.13 -5.70 8.62
C PHE A 164 10.62 -5.20 9.98
N PHE A 165 9.67 -4.66 10.77
CA PHE A 165 10.00 -4.21 12.11
C PHE A 165 10.14 -5.41 13.05
N SER A 166 11.38 -5.67 13.45
CA SER A 166 11.77 -6.78 14.31
C SER A 166 12.60 -6.22 15.46
N PRO A 167 11.96 -5.82 16.56
CA PRO A 167 12.65 -5.22 17.69
C PRO A 167 13.48 -6.25 18.48
N ASP A 168 14.43 -5.74 19.23
CA ASP A 168 15.20 -6.55 20.18
C ASP A 168 14.30 -7.10 21.31
N ALA A 169 14.72 -8.19 21.94
CA ALA A 169 14.01 -8.83 23.04
C ALA A 169 13.81 -7.91 24.28
N THR A 170 14.58 -6.83 24.37
CA THR A 170 14.48 -5.82 25.43
C THR A 170 13.54 -4.67 25.10
N PHE A 171 12.92 -4.67 23.92
CA PHE A 171 12.06 -3.60 23.47
C PHE A 171 10.79 -3.52 24.34
N ASP A 172 10.56 -2.36 24.94
CA ASP A 172 9.41 -2.13 25.82
C ASP A 172 8.14 -1.83 25.03
N THR A 173 7.21 -2.76 25.03
CA THR A 173 5.88 -2.62 24.42
C THR A 173 4.79 -2.13 25.38
N SER A 174 5.12 -1.82 26.63
CA SER A 174 4.13 -1.48 27.69
C SER A 174 3.33 -0.22 27.38
N HIS A 175 3.87 0.65 26.54
CA HIS A 175 3.21 1.91 26.14
C HIS A 175 2.35 1.77 24.87
N VAL A 176 2.35 0.59 24.24
CA VAL A 176 1.62 0.38 22.99
C VAL A 176 0.15 0.10 23.29
N VAL A 177 -0.71 0.94 22.74
CA VAL A 177 -2.17 0.77 22.83
C VAL A 177 -2.72 0.42 21.45
N ARG A 178 -3.40 -0.71 21.34
CA ARG A 178 -4.05 -1.12 20.10
C ARG A 178 -5.35 -1.89 20.37
N PRO A 179 -6.34 -1.80 19.48
CA PRO A 179 -7.63 -2.48 19.65
C PRO A 179 -7.60 -3.92 19.12
N ARG A 180 -6.64 -4.72 19.53
CA ARG A 180 -6.51 -6.13 19.11
C ARG A 180 -6.13 -7.01 20.31
N THR A 181 -6.60 -8.25 20.29
CA THR A 181 -6.33 -9.25 21.35
C THR A 181 -5.19 -10.20 21.00
N SER A 182 -4.81 -10.30 19.71
CA SER A 182 -3.66 -11.10 19.30
C SER A 182 -2.34 -10.53 19.83
N PRO A 183 -1.29 -11.32 20.03
CA PRO A 183 0.02 -10.80 20.40
C PRO A 183 0.53 -9.76 19.41
N LEU A 184 1.18 -8.71 19.93
CA LEU A 184 1.78 -7.66 19.10
C LEU A 184 3.06 -8.16 18.42
N LEU A 185 3.87 -8.89 19.16
CA LEU A 185 5.10 -9.53 18.67
C LEU A 185 4.84 -11.01 18.45
N ASN A 186 5.24 -11.50 17.31
CA ASN A 186 5.12 -12.91 16.94
C ASN A 186 6.50 -13.45 16.59
N ASP A 187 6.89 -14.56 17.21
CA ASP A 187 8.17 -15.20 16.97
C ASP A 187 8.13 -15.97 15.64
N VAL A 188 9.13 -15.72 14.81
CA VAL A 188 9.29 -16.38 13.51
C VAL A 188 10.69 -16.99 13.38
N ALA A 189 10.73 -18.20 12.83
CA ALA A 189 11.99 -18.84 12.52
C ALA A 189 12.63 -18.19 11.28
N THR A 190 13.89 -17.75 11.42
CA THR A 190 14.72 -17.24 10.33
C THR A 190 16.01 -18.04 10.21
N GLN A 191 16.76 -17.86 9.13
CA GLN A 191 18.09 -18.49 9.00
C GLN A 191 19.09 -18.01 10.06
N GLN A 192 18.84 -16.85 10.67
CA GLN A 192 19.71 -16.28 11.72
C GLN A 192 19.23 -16.65 13.14
N GLY A 193 18.22 -17.50 13.27
CA GLY A 193 17.58 -17.86 14.53
C GLY A 193 16.15 -17.36 14.63
N GLU A 194 15.56 -17.47 15.80
CA GLU A 194 14.21 -16.98 16.09
C GLU A 194 14.24 -15.46 16.26
N ARG A 195 13.32 -14.77 15.60
CA ARG A 195 13.17 -13.31 15.67
C ARG A 195 11.70 -12.95 15.94
N ALA A 196 11.49 -11.99 16.84
CA ALA A 196 10.18 -11.38 17.04
C ALA A 196 9.90 -10.37 15.92
N VAL A 197 8.71 -10.43 15.33
CA VAL A 197 8.24 -9.45 14.34
C VAL A 197 6.99 -8.75 14.84
N TRP A 198 6.86 -7.49 14.47
CA TRP A 198 5.73 -6.67 14.88
C TRP A 198 4.52 -6.91 13.97
N CYS A 199 3.35 -7.14 14.59
CA CYS A 199 2.10 -7.43 13.92
C CYS A 199 0.98 -6.61 14.56
N THR A 200 0.75 -5.40 14.07
CA THR A 200 -0.26 -4.50 14.64
C THR A 200 -1.66 -5.09 14.57
N PHE A 201 -2.01 -5.77 13.50
CA PHE A 201 -3.38 -6.24 13.25
C PHE A 201 -3.57 -7.72 13.52
N SER A 202 -2.78 -8.58 12.89
CA SER A 202 -2.85 -10.04 13.04
C SER A 202 -1.49 -10.68 12.80
N PRO A 203 -1.28 -11.93 13.20
CA PRO A 203 -0.03 -12.65 12.91
C PRO A 203 0.28 -12.81 11.42
N ASP A 204 -0.73 -12.69 10.56
CA ASP A 204 -0.57 -12.75 9.09
C ASP A 204 -0.29 -11.38 8.47
N GLN A 205 -0.30 -10.30 9.25
CA GLN A 205 -0.06 -8.94 8.79
C GLN A 205 1.19 -8.39 9.49
N VAL A 206 2.34 -8.53 8.82
CA VAL A 206 3.66 -8.19 9.39
C VAL A 206 4.00 -6.76 9.02
N ASP A 207 4.26 -5.93 10.04
CA ASP A 207 4.47 -4.49 9.86
C ASP A 207 5.82 -4.18 9.23
N PHE A 208 5.81 -3.26 8.30
CA PHE A 208 7.01 -2.74 7.65
C PHE A 208 7.81 -1.83 8.57
N ASN A 209 9.13 -1.84 8.38
CA ASN A 209 10.05 -0.95 9.07
C ASN A 209 10.31 0.33 8.27
N PHE A 210 9.45 1.32 8.41
CA PHE A 210 9.64 2.60 7.74
C PHE A 210 10.80 3.46 8.28
N ALA A 211 11.51 3.02 9.32
CA ALA A 211 12.81 3.60 9.65
C ALA A 211 13.87 3.22 8.60
N ASN A 212 13.65 2.15 7.82
CA ASN A 212 14.45 1.80 6.65
C ASN A 212 13.90 2.51 5.40
N PRO A 213 14.64 3.45 4.82
CA PRO A 213 14.18 4.19 3.63
C PRO A 213 14.01 3.32 2.38
N ALA A 214 14.63 2.17 2.31
CA ALA A 214 14.47 1.23 1.20
C ALA A 214 13.00 0.77 1.08
N VAL A 215 12.30 0.65 2.22
CA VAL A 215 10.87 0.30 2.26
C VAL A 215 9.98 1.38 1.61
N VAL A 216 10.39 2.66 1.69
CA VAL A 216 9.65 3.77 1.07
C VAL A 216 9.86 3.81 -0.44
N VAL A 217 11.03 3.35 -0.89
CA VAL A 217 11.39 3.37 -2.32
C VAL A 217 10.77 2.20 -3.07
N GLU A 218 10.67 1.02 -2.41
CA GLU A 218 10.06 -0.18 -2.97
C GLU A 218 8.55 -0.01 -3.15
#